data_8f0d31f779500f0aa4716b5d2b60d6bd
#
_entry.id   8f0d31f779500f0aa4716b5d2b60d6bd
#
_cell.length_a   1.000
_cell.length_b   1.000
_cell.length_c   1.000
_cell.angle_alpha   90.00
_cell.angle_beta   90.00
_cell.angle_gamma   90.00
#
_symmetry.space_group_name_H-M   'P 1'
#
loop_
_entity.id
_entity.type
_entity.pdbx_description
1 polymer ?
#
loop_
_entity_poly.entity_id
_entity_poly.type
_entity_poly.pdbx_seq_one_letter_code
_entity_poly.pdbx_strand_id
1 'polypeptide(L)'
;MIRNYSFLSQLNEVKKDQTGTGLLIENDGHIIPPKDTISQIKEDIDSGHKFVMPDDFIVSAVFQKYGIKNANGRIYPENVLKTQVEKYIQERVATGCAIGALDHPQASSLSGHDVAMNILNLEWQGRTLVGEMKLHLSPGYKRYGICSTSGDLVANMLLDNILIGVSSRGVGSVKNQGGVLIVDDDYDIICWDVVMEASTPGAMIKLNRADLQPFIESKTHENTPINEKISRLEKILL
;
A
#
# COMPACT_ATOMS: atom_id res chain seq x y z
N MET A 1 -22.79 -2.32 5.77
CA MET A 1 -23.30 -0.92 5.94
C MET A 1 -22.14 0.01 5.63
N ILE A 2 -22.19 0.76 4.53
CA ILE A 2 -21.12 1.72 4.19
C ILE A 2 -21.17 2.81 5.25
N ARG A 3 -20.13 2.91 6.07
CA ARG A 3 -20.04 4.01 7.05
C ARG A 3 -19.88 5.32 6.29
N ASN A 4 -20.76 6.24 6.55
CA ASN A 4 -20.69 7.59 5.99
C ASN A 4 -19.77 8.43 6.87
N TYR A 5 -18.53 8.64 6.42
CA TYR A 5 -17.55 9.47 7.10
C TYR A 5 -17.65 10.97 6.74
N SER A 6 -18.79 11.41 6.21
CA SER A 6 -18.95 12.81 5.80
C SER A 6 -18.72 13.82 6.93
N PHE A 7 -18.92 13.42 8.19
CA PHE A 7 -18.59 14.25 9.37
C PHE A 7 -17.07 14.35 9.62
N LEU A 8 -16.26 13.46 9.02
CA LEU A 8 -14.80 13.43 9.21
C LEU A 8 -14.06 14.42 8.29
N SER A 9 -14.77 15.07 7.35
CA SER A 9 -14.19 16.11 6.48
C SER A 9 -13.61 17.30 7.23
N GLN A 10 -13.94 17.44 8.52
CA GLN A 10 -13.42 18.48 9.41
C GLN A 10 -12.33 18.00 10.37
N LEU A 11 -11.97 16.70 10.36
CA LEU A 11 -10.93 16.20 11.22
C LEU A 11 -9.56 16.58 10.67
N ASN A 12 -8.77 17.21 11.52
CA ASN A 12 -7.36 17.47 11.22
C ASN A 12 -6.54 16.19 11.33
N GLU A 13 -5.48 16.12 10.54
CA GLU A 13 -4.48 15.08 10.68
C GLU A 13 -3.76 15.18 12.05
N VAL A 14 -3.64 14.05 12.73
CA VAL A 14 -2.77 13.93 13.91
C VAL A 14 -1.34 13.81 13.39
N LYS A 15 -0.58 14.90 13.47
CA LYS A 15 0.78 14.99 12.93
C LYS A 15 1.76 14.06 13.68
N LYS A 16 2.93 13.90 13.09
CA LYS A 16 4.03 13.12 13.65
C LYS A 16 4.29 13.52 15.12
N ASP A 17 4.51 12.50 15.96
CA ASP A 17 4.83 12.64 17.38
C ASP A 17 3.76 13.39 18.22
N GLN A 18 2.53 13.53 17.72
CA GLN A 18 1.42 14.14 18.43
C GLN A 18 0.42 13.11 18.97
N THR A 19 -0.24 13.47 20.06
CA THR A 19 -1.41 12.76 20.62
C THR A 19 -2.70 13.46 20.21
N GLY A 20 -3.80 12.74 20.20
CA GLY A 20 -5.13 13.29 19.91
C GLY A 20 -5.99 12.34 19.10
N THR A 21 -7.16 12.84 18.72
CA THR A 21 -8.12 12.13 17.84
C THR A 21 -8.20 12.83 16.50
N GLY A 22 -8.08 12.09 15.41
CA GLY A 22 -8.15 12.67 14.07
C GLY A 22 -7.83 11.68 12.97
N LEU A 23 -7.45 12.21 11.83
CA LEU A 23 -7.01 11.42 10.68
C LEU A 23 -5.59 10.91 10.93
N LEU A 24 -5.40 9.61 10.84
CA LEU A 24 -4.10 8.94 10.96
C LEU A 24 -3.66 8.49 9.57
N ILE A 25 -2.52 9.00 9.12
CA ILE A 25 -1.91 8.68 7.83
C ILE A 25 -0.55 8.04 8.10
N GLU A 26 -0.33 6.87 7.51
CA GLU A 26 0.89 6.09 7.70
C GLU A 26 1.49 5.65 6.37
N ASN A 27 2.75 5.94 6.19
CA ASN A 27 3.49 5.64 4.95
C ASN A 27 4.50 4.50 5.18
N ASP A 28 4.07 3.38 5.74
CA ASP A 28 4.95 2.26 6.13
C ASP A 28 5.06 1.18 5.05
N GLY A 29 4.20 1.21 4.04
CA GLY A 29 4.15 0.21 3.00
C GLY A 29 5.07 0.51 1.81
N HIS A 30 5.40 -0.53 1.05
CA HIS A 30 6.10 -0.41 -0.22
C HIS A 30 5.53 -1.39 -1.24
N ILE A 31 5.61 -1.01 -2.51
CA ILE A 31 5.15 -1.82 -3.63
C ILE A 31 6.29 -2.70 -4.11
N ILE A 32 5.98 -3.97 -4.38
CA ILE A 32 6.88 -4.94 -4.97
C ILE A 32 6.57 -5.00 -6.47
N PRO A 33 7.44 -4.46 -7.35
CA PRO A 33 7.15 -4.41 -8.78
C PRO A 33 7.18 -5.81 -9.42
N PRO A 34 6.25 -6.13 -10.34
CA PRO A 34 6.22 -7.39 -11.07
C PRO A 34 7.26 -7.39 -12.20
N LYS A 35 8.51 -7.75 -11.90
CA LYS A 35 9.65 -7.63 -12.81
C LYS A 35 9.48 -8.29 -14.15
N ASP A 36 8.99 -9.54 -14.17
CA ASP A 36 8.88 -10.27 -15.43
C ASP A 36 7.87 -9.58 -16.37
N THR A 37 6.74 -9.11 -15.80
CA THR A 37 5.75 -8.34 -16.53
C THR A 37 6.35 -7.03 -17.06
N ILE A 38 7.11 -6.30 -16.23
CA ILE A 38 7.76 -5.05 -16.63
C ILE A 38 8.81 -5.30 -17.70
N SER A 39 9.65 -6.33 -17.57
CA SER A 39 10.67 -6.68 -18.57
C SER A 39 10.03 -7.02 -19.90
N GLN A 40 8.96 -7.84 -19.90
CA GLN A 40 8.24 -8.21 -21.12
C GLN A 40 7.64 -6.99 -21.82
N ILE A 41 6.98 -6.09 -21.08
CA ILE A 41 6.42 -4.86 -21.64
C ILE A 41 7.53 -3.99 -22.28
N LYS A 42 8.67 -3.86 -21.62
CA LYS A 42 9.80 -3.10 -22.16
C LYS A 42 10.36 -3.72 -23.43
N GLU A 43 10.54 -5.03 -23.48
CA GLU A 43 10.97 -5.75 -24.67
C GLU A 43 9.99 -5.53 -25.85
N ASP A 44 8.68 -5.59 -25.58
CA ASP A 44 7.64 -5.36 -26.59
C ASP A 44 7.71 -3.93 -27.15
N ILE A 45 7.91 -2.92 -26.28
CA ILE A 45 8.07 -1.52 -26.68
C ILE A 45 9.34 -1.33 -27.50
N ASP A 46 10.48 -1.83 -27.02
CA ASP A 46 11.79 -1.66 -27.65
C ASP A 46 11.89 -2.38 -29.01
N SER A 47 11.19 -3.50 -29.17
CA SER A 47 11.12 -4.23 -30.45
C SER A 47 10.18 -3.59 -31.47
N GLY A 48 9.55 -2.47 -31.15
CA GLY A 48 8.60 -1.76 -32.00
C GLY A 48 7.24 -2.47 -32.14
N HIS A 49 6.97 -3.43 -31.27
CA HIS A 49 5.65 -4.03 -31.18
C HIS A 49 4.64 -3.02 -30.64
N LYS A 50 3.37 -3.24 -30.99
CA LYS A 50 2.30 -2.40 -30.46
C LYS A 50 2.28 -2.48 -28.93
N PHE A 51 2.32 -1.33 -28.26
CA PHE A 51 2.17 -1.25 -26.81
C PHE A 51 0.85 -1.90 -26.37
N VAL A 52 0.95 -2.91 -25.54
CA VAL A 52 -0.20 -3.62 -24.97
C VAL A 52 0.10 -3.91 -23.49
N MET A 53 -0.61 -3.25 -22.61
CA MET A 53 -0.57 -3.58 -21.20
C MET A 53 -1.44 -4.82 -20.92
N PRO A 54 -1.05 -5.68 -19.94
CA PRO A 54 -1.90 -6.78 -19.53
C PRO A 54 -3.24 -6.26 -19.00
N ASP A 55 -4.30 -7.04 -19.20
CA ASP A 55 -5.62 -6.70 -18.69
C ASP A 55 -5.65 -6.54 -17.18
N ASP A 56 -4.86 -7.35 -16.48
CA ASP A 56 -4.69 -7.35 -15.06
C ASP A 56 -3.22 -7.04 -14.69
N PHE A 57 -2.94 -5.76 -14.40
CA PHE A 57 -1.64 -5.37 -13.88
C PHE A 57 -1.68 -5.43 -12.35
N ILE A 58 -1.26 -6.57 -11.81
CA ILE A 58 -1.29 -6.86 -10.37
C ILE A 58 0.10 -6.65 -9.80
N VAL A 59 0.17 -5.95 -8.68
CA VAL A 59 1.39 -5.73 -7.90
C VAL A 59 1.20 -6.21 -6.47
N SER A 60 2.27 -6.72 -5.86
CA SER A 60 2.28 -7.06 -4.45
C SER A 60 2.83 -5.89 -3.64
N ALA A 61 2.41 -5.79 -2.37
CA ALA A 61 2.88 -4.73 -1.48
C ALA A 61 2.97 -5.21 -0.03
N VAL A 62 3.83 -4.54 0.72
CA VAL A 62 3.71 -4.48 2.18
C VAL A 62 2.79 -3.31 2.50
N PHE A 63 1.76 -3.55 3.30
CA PHE A 63 0.75 -2.55 3.63
C PHE A 63 1.00 -1.88 4.98
N GLN A 64 1.24 -2.67 6.03
CA GLN A 64 1.42 -2.14 7.38
C GLN A 64 2.09 -3.17 8.32
N LYS A 65 2.55 -2.73 9.50
CA LYS A 65 3.12 -3.59 10.54
C LYS A 65 2.52 -3.25 11.90
N TYR A 66 2.24 -4.27 12.73
CA TYR A 66 1.84 -4.05 14.12
C TYR A 66 2.99 -4.19 15.10
N GLY A 67 2.86 -3.55 16.27
CA GLY A 67 3.82 -3.67 17.38
C GLY A 67 5.20 -3.08 17.12
N ILE A 68 5.36 -2.31 16.02
CA ILE A 68 6.61 -1.65 15.63
C ILE A 68 6.34 -0.15 15.53
N LYS A 69 7.27 0.65 16.04
CA LYS A 69 7.20 2.10 15.93
C LYS A 69 7.43 2.52 14.48
N ASN A 70 6.45 3.19 13.90
CA ASN A 70 6.53 3.70 12.55
C ASN A 70 7.21 5.08 12.48
N ALA A 71 7.32 5.65 11.28
CA ALA A 71 7.97 6.93 11.04
C ALA A 71 7.27 8.12 11.69
N ASN A 72 5.96 8.00 11.96
CA ASN A 72 5.18 9.01 12.66
C ASN A 72 5.28 8.88 14.18
N GLY A 73 6.15 7.98 14.67
CA GLY A 73 6.35 7.76 16.10
C GLY A 73 5.31 6.87 16.75
N ARG A 74 4.37 6.31 15.98
CA ARG A 74 3.21 5.55 16.46
C ARG A 74 3.45 4.06 16.44
N ILE A 75 2.83 3.36 17.39
CA ILE A 75 2.74 1.91 17.42
C ILE A 75 1.26 1.53 17.32
N TYR A 76 0.94 0.66 16.40
CA TYR A 76 -0.36 0.01 16.29
C TYR A 76 -0.34 -1.30 17.09
N PRO A 77 -1.14 -1.45 18.16
CA PRO A 77 -1.24 -2.71 18.87
C PRO A 77 -1.75 -3.84 17.95
N GLU A 78 -1.28 -5.06 18.19
CA GLU A 78 -1.65 -6.22 17.38
C GLU A 78 -3.16 -6.43 17.31
N ASN A 79 -3.81 -6.42 18.47
CA ASN A 79 -5.26 -6.62 18.55
C ASN A 79 -6.04 -5.53 17.82
N VAL A 80 -5.61 -4.27 17.93
CA VAL A 80 -6.26 -3.14 17.25
C VAL A 80 -6.12 -3.29 15.73
N LEU A 81 -4.89 -3.45 15.24
CA LEU A 81 -4.66 -3.48 13.80
C LEU A 81 -5.25 -4.74 13.15
N LYS A 82 -5.09 -5.91 13.76
CA LYS A 82 -5.67 -7.16 13.23
C LYS A 82 -7.18 -7.10 13.15
N THR A 83 -7.86 -6.62 14.17
CA THR A 83 -9.33 -6.48 14.17
C THR A 83 -9.79 -5.55 13.05
N GLN A 84 -9.10 -4.43 12.85
CA GLN A 84 -9.48 -3.49 11.80
C GLN A 84 -9.18 -4.01 10.39
N VAL A 85 -8.06 -4.72 10.20
CA VAL A 85 -7.75 -5.37 8.92
C VAL A 85 -8.77 -6.45 8.58
N GLU A 86 -9.14 -7.28 9.54
CA GLU A 86 -10.14 -8.34 9.34
C GLU A 86 -11.51 -7.76 8.95
N LYS A 87 -11.93 -6.69 9.63
CA LYS A 87 -13.12 -5.92 9.27
C LYS A 87 -13.02 -5.35 7.85
N TYR A 88 -11.88 -4.73 7.50
CA TYR A 88 -11.65 -4.16 6.18
C TYR A 88 -11.69 -5.24 5.08
N ILE A 89 -11.12 -6.42 5.33
CA ILE A 89 -11.19 -7.55 4.40
C ILE A 89 -12.65 -7.93 4.14
N GLN A 90 -13.45 -8.08 5.18
CA GLN A 90 -14.87 -8.47 5.05
C GLN A 90 -15.73 -7.39 4.38
N GLU A 91 -15.54 -6.13 4.77
CA GLU A 91 -16.39 -5.02 4.30
C GLU A 91 -15.96 -4.45 2.95
N ARG A 92 -14.67 -4.52 2.59
CA ARG A 92 -14.11 -3.87 1.40
C ARG A 92 -13.49 -4.82 0.40
N VAL A 93 -12.57 -5.68 0.83
CA VAL A 93 -11.87 -6.59 -0.10
C VAL A 93 -12.87 -7.61 -0.66
N ALA A 94 -13.62 -8.29 0.20
CA ALA A 94 -14.60 -9.31 -0.21
C ALA A 94 -15.73 -8.76 -1.08
N THR A 95 -16.00 -7.46 -1.02
CA THR A 95 -17.04 -6.78 -1.82
C THR A 95 -16.51 -6.09 -3.08
N GLY A 96 -15.19 -6.14 -3.33
CA GLY A 96 -14.55 -5.43 -4.45
C GLY A 96 -14.49 -3.91 -4.29
N CYS A 97 -14.71 -3.41 -3.07
CA CYS A 97 -14.73 -1.97 -2.76
C CYS A 97 -13.44 -1.48 -2.05
N ALA A 98 -12.39 -2.28 -2.07
CA ALA A 98 -11.10 -1.96 -1.43
C ALA A 98 -10.23 -1.07 -2.35
N ILE A 99 -10.74 0.11 -2.70
CA ILE A 99 -10.06 1.05 -3.60
C ILE A 99 -9.13 1.99 -2.84
N GLY A 100 -8.06 2.43 -3.52
CA GLY A 100 -7.11 3.42 -3.04
C GLY A 100 -6.78 4.46 -4.11
N ALA A 101 -6.37 5.64 -3.66
CA ALA A 101 -6.01 6.77 -4.52
C ALA A 101 -4.50 6.78 -4.83
N LEU A 102 -4.08 7.63 -5.77
CA LEU A 102 -2.72 8.10 -5.89
C LEU A 102 -2.60 9.38 -5.05
N ASP A 103 -1.56 9.41 -4.21
CA ASP A 103 -1.37 10.39 -3.15
C ASP A 103 -2.48 10.37 -2.08
N HIS A 104 -2.27 11.09 -0.99
CA HIS A 104 -3.30 11.23 0.04
C HIS A 104 -4.17 12.45 -0.25
N PRO A 105 -5.39 12.28 -0.77
CA PRO A 105 -6.31 13.39 -0.72
C PRO A 105 -6.57 13.75 0.75
N GLN A 106 -6.55 15.05 1.07
CA GLN A 106 -6.85 15.54 2.42
C GLN A 106 -8.36 15.38 2.74
N ALA A 107 -8.89 14.20 2.47
CA ALA A 107 -10.28 13.88 2.64
C ALA A 107 -10.43 12.49 3.26
N SER A 108 -11.44 12.34 4.10
CA SER A 108 -11.84 11.05 4.66
C SER A 108 -12.70 10.22 3.68
N SER A 109 -13.13 10.81 2.57
CA SER A 109 -13.88 10.14 1.51
C SER A 109 -12.96 9.78 0.35
N LEU A 110 -13.29 8.66 -0.32
CA LEU A 110 -12.63 8.25 -1.56
C LEU A 110 -13.36 8.91 -2.74
N SER A 111 -12.60 9.57 -3.62
CA SER A 111 -13.10 10.10 -4.87
C SER A 111 -12.90 9.09 -5.98
N GLY A 112 -13.92 8.82 -6.77
CA GLY A 112 -13.82 7.94 -7.94
C GLY A 112 -12.84 8.45 -9.02
N HIS A 113 -12.56 9.76 -9.05
CA HIS A 113 -11.58 10.36 -9.97
C HIS A 113 -10.14 10.03 -9.60
N ASP A 114 -9.87 9.76 -8.31
CA ASP A 114 -8.51 9.57 -7.79
C ASP A 114 -8.14 8.09 -7.66
N VAL A 115 -9.05 7.18 -8.02
CA VAL A 115 -8.82 5.74 -7.91
C VAL A 115 -7.61 5.31 -8.73
N ALA A 116 -6.59 4.78 -8.04
CA ALA A 116 -5.38 4.25 -8.63
C ALA A 116 -5.34 2.72 -8.64
N MET A 117 -5.95 2.09 -7.63
CA MET A 117 -5.87 0.64 -7.45
C MET A 117 -7.06 0.06 -6.69
N ASN A 118 -7.21 -1.26 -6.78
CA ASN A 118 -8.11 -2.06 -5.96
C ASN A 118 -7.34 -3.19 -5.29
N ILE A 119 -7.47 -3.33 -3.98
CA ILE A 119 -6.82 -4.39 -3.20
C ILE A 119 -7.59 -5.69 -3.41
N LEU A 120 -6.87 -6.75 -3.81
CA LEU A 120 -7.44 -8.05 -4.12
C LEU A 120 -7.40 -9.00 -2.92
N ASN A 121 -6.34 -8.94 -2.15
CA ASN A 121 -6.16 -9.74 -0.94
C ASN A 121 -5.25 -9.04 0.06
N LEU A 122 -5.37 -9.42 1.32
CA LEU A 122 -4.50 -9.03 2.42
C LEU A 122 -4.27 -10.25 3.31
N GLU A 123 -3.03 -10.48 3.71
CA GLU A 123 -2.66 -11.57 4.61
C GLU A 123 -1.57 -11.15 5.60
N TRP A 124 -1.57 -11.81 6.76
CA TRP A 124 -0.55 -11.59 7.77
C TRP A 124 0.63 -12.51 7.58
N GLN A 125 1.84 -11.94 7.51
CA GLN A 125 3.11 -12.65 7.55
C GLN A 125 3.88 -12.21 8.79
N GLY A 126 3.74 -12.97 9.87
CA GLY A 126 4.20 -12.55 11.18
C GLY A 126 3.55 -11.23 11.59
N ARG A 127 4.36 -10.18 11.77
CA ARG A 127 3.89 -8.84 12.14
C ARG A 127 3.56 -7.94 10.96
N THR A 128 3.79 -8.42 9.75
CA THR A 128 3.67 -7.62 8.52
C THR A 128 2.41 -8.01 7.77
N LEU A 129 1.63 -7.01 7.40
CA LEU A 129 0.50 -7.15 6.50
C LEU A 129 1.00 -7.02 5.07
N VAL A 130 0.78 -8.04 4.27
CA VAL A 130 1.11 -8.09 2.84
C VAL A 130 -0.14 -8.33 2.02
N GLY A 131 -0.09 -8.03 0.73
CA GLY A 131 -1.23 -8.27 -0.13
C GLY A 131 -0.93 -7.98 -1.59
N GLU A 132 -1.97 -8.14 -2.40
CA GLU A 132 -1.96 -7.85 -3.82
C GLU A 132 -3.01 -6.81 -4.16
N MET A 133 -2.66 -5.95 -5.09
CA MET A 133 -3.56 -4.93 -5.63
C MET A 133 -3.46 -4.88 -7.15
N LYS A 134 -4.61 -4.64 -7.79
CA LYS A 134 -4.73 -4.45 -9.22
C LYS A 134 -4.76 -2.95 -9.51
N LEU A 135 -3.92 -2.50 -10.42
CA LEU A 135 -3.92 -1.11 -10.87
C LEU A 135 -5.15 -0.82 -11.73
N HIS A 136 -5.75 0.35 -11.53
CA HIS A 136 -6.90 0.81 -12.29
C HIS A 136 -6.47 1.44 -13.62
N LEU A 137 -6.21 0.59 -14.63
CA LEU A 137 -5.74 1.01 -15.94
C LEU A 137 -6.88 1.32 -16.90
N SER A 138 -6.75 2.46 -17.60
CA SER A 138 -7.69 2.84 -18.64
C SER A 138 -7.56 1.99 -19.91
N PRO A 139 -8.65 1.82 -20.68
CA PRO A 139 -8.56 1.14 -21.99
C PRO A 139 -7.61 1.85 -22.96
N GLY A 140 -7.50 3.18 -22.89
CA GLY A 140 -6.59 3.98 -23.69
C GLY A 140 -5.13 3.68 -23.38
N TYR A 141 -4.81 3.55 -22.10
CA TYR A 141 -3.47 3.18 -21.65
C TYR A 141 -3.12 1.75 -22.09
N LYS A 142 -4.00 0.79 -21.86
CA LYS A 142 -3.78 -0.62 -22.23
C LYS A 142 -3.51 -0.82 -23.71
N ARG A 143 -4.14 -0.04 -24.59
CA ARG A 143 -4.04 -0.22 -26.06
C ARG A 143 -3.03 0.70 -26.72
N TYR A 144 -2.85 1.91 -26.19
CA TYR A 144 -2.14 2.98 -26.90
C TYR A 144 -1.12 3.70 -26.03
N GLY A 145 -0.98 3.34 -24.74
CA GLY A 145 -0.11 4.05 -23.80
C GLY A 145 -0.61 5.45 -23.38
N ILE A 146 -1.89 5.75 -23.63
CA ILE A 146 -2.46 7.07 -23.32
C ILE A 146 -2.89 7.10 -21.84
N CYS A 147 -2.15 7.82 -21.02
CA CYS A 147 -2.48 8.02 -19.60
C CYS A 147 -3.75 8.86 -19.43
N SER A 148 -4.69 8.38 -18.64
CA SER A 148 -5.93 9.08 -18.31
C SER A 148 -6.45 8.82 -16.89
N THR A 149 -5.89 7.86 -16.18
CA THR A 149 -6.26 7.53 -14.80
C THR A 149 -5.04 7.59 -13.87
N SER A 150 -5.27 7.71 -12.57
CA SER A 150 -4.20 7.65 -11.58
C SER A 150 -3.49 6.30 -11.59
N GLY A 151 -4.19 5.21 -11.91
CA GLY A 151 -3.59 3.89 -12.08
C GLY A 151 -2.63 3.81 -13.26
N ASP A 152 -2.91 4.51 -14.37
CA ASP A 152 -2.00 4.61 -15.52
C ASP A 152 -0.68 5.29 -15.13
N LEU A 153 -0.75 6.36 -14.29
CA LEU A 153 0.43 7.05 -13.77
C LEU A 153 1.27 6.14 -12.86
N VAL A 154 0.61 5.38 -11.98
CA VAL A 154 1.29 4.39 -11.12
C VAL A 154 2.00 3.34 -11.98
N ALA A 155 1.35 2.83 -13.02
CA ALA A 155 1.95 1.87 -13.94
C ALA A 155 3.19 2.46 -14.64
N ASN A 156 3.13 3.70 -15.13
CA ASN A 156 4.28 4.36 -15.73
C ASN A 156 5.46 4.49 -14.75
N MET A 157 5.19 4.92 -13.52
CA MET A 157 6.24 5.02 -12.51
C MET A 157 6.92 3.67 -12.26
N LEU A 158 6.15 2.58 -12.20
CA LEU A 158 6.72 1.23 -12.06
C LEU A 158 7.54 0.81 -13.27
N LEU A 159 7.10 1.14 -14.50
CA LEU A 159 7.86 0.90 -15.72
C LEU A 159 9.18 1.67 -15.74
N ASP A 160 9.20 2.87 -15.20
CA ASP A 160 10.40 3.70 -15.08
C ASP A 160 11.28 3.33 -13.87
N ASN A 161 10.93 2.27 -13.14
CA ASN A 161 11.56 1.84 -11.88
C ASN A 161 11.56 2.93 -10.80
N ILE A 162 10.56 3.81 -10.81
CA ILE A 162 10.34 4.75 -9.72
C ILE A 162 9.78 3.97 -8.53
N LEU A 163 10.42 4.12 -7.38
CA LEU A 163 9.94 3.49 -6.15
C LEU A 163 8.75 4.28 -5.61
N ILE A 164 7.67 3.56 -5.41
CA ILE A 164 6.43 4.07 -4.84
C ILE A 164 6.01 3.18 -3.68
N GLY A 165 5.27 3.74 -2.75
CA GLY A 165 4.87 3.05 -1.54
C GLY A 165 3.36 2.91 -1.38
N VAL A 166 2.97 2.27 -0.29
CA VAL A 166 1.58 2.18 0.16
C VAL A 166 1.47 2.82 1.54
N SER A 167 0.41 3.59 1.74
CA SER A 167 0.15 4.31 2.98
C SER A 167 -1.27 4.13 3.44
N SER A 168 -1.48 3.82 4.73
CA SER A 168 -2.81 3.70 5.28
C SER A 168 -3.39 5.06 5.69
N ARG A 169 -4.68 5.24 5.42
CA ARG A 169 -5.52 6.27 6.02
C ARG A 169 -6.53 5.64 6.95
N GLY A 170 -6.65 6.16 8.15
CA GLY A 170 -7.64 5.75 9.13
C GLY A 170 -8.01 6.89 10.05
N VAL A 171 -8.97 6.64 10.90
CA VAL A 171 -9.45 7.57 11.93
C VAL A 171 -9.32 6.91 13.27
N GLY A 172 -8.87 7.64 14.27
CA GLY A 172 -8.72 7.13 15.61
C GLY A 172 -7.97 8.07 16.53
N SER A 173 -7.74 7.62 17.74
CA SER A 173 -7.04 8.35 18.78
C SER A 173 -5.61 7.84 18.94
N VAL A 174 -4.70 8.75 19.27
CA VAL A 174 -3.31 8.46 19.64
C VAL A 174 -3.05 8.94 21.05
N LYS A 175 -2.61 8.04 21.90
CA LYS A 175 -2.30 8.31 23.33
C LYS A 175 -0.83 8.10 23.61
N ASN A 176 -0.28 8.90 24.53
CA ASN A 176 1.06 8.66 25.05
C ASN A 176 0.99 7.70 26.24
N GLN A 177 1.67 6.56 26.12
CA GLN A 177 1.78 5.57 27.18
C GLN A 177 3.27 5.37 27.51
N GLY A 178 3.73 5.99 28.59
CA GLY A 178 5.12 5.83 29.04
C GLY A 178 6.17 6.35 28.05
N GLY A 179 5.86 7.41 27.29
CA GLY A 179 6.76 7.99 26.28
C GLY A 179 6.63 7.37 24.88
N VAL A 180 5.69 6.43 24.71
CA VAL A 180 5.41 5.79 23.41
C VAL A 180 4.03 6.20 22.93
N LEU A 181 3.92 6.57 21.66
CA LEU A 181 2.65 6.91 21.01
C LEU A 181 1.94 5.61 20.57
N ILE A 182 0.80 5.34 21.19
CA ILE A 182 0.01 4.14 20.93
C ILE A 182 -1.30 4.54 20.27
N VAL A 183 -1.64 3.89 19.17
CA VAL A 183 -2.95 4.01 18.53
C VAL A 183 -3.98 3.25 19.37
N ASP A 184 -5.11 3.90 19.63
CA ASP A 184 -6.15 3.38 20.51
C ASP A 184 -7.12 2.44 19.80
N ASP A 185 -8.03 1.81 20.53
CA ASP A 185 -9.00 0.82 20.04
C ASP A 185 -10.16 1.43 19.24
N ASP A 186 -10.30 2.75 19.25
CA ASP A 186 -11.25 3.49 18.39
C ASP A 186 -10.76 3.64 16.92
N TYR A 187 -9.57 3.10 16.58
CA TYR A 187 -9.02 3.15 15.23
C TYR A 187 -9.91 2.45 14.22
N ASP A 188 -10.15 3.09 13.07
CA ASP A 188 -10.93 2.55 11.95
C ASP A 188 -10.21 2.84 10.64
N ILE A 189 -9.93 1.79 9.85
CA ILE A 189 -9.24 1.91 8.56
C ILE A 189 -10.22 2.43 7.50
N ILE A 190 -9.82 3.49 6.82
CA ILE A 190 -10.55 4.04 5.66
C ILE A 190 -10.10 3.32 4.37
N CYS A 191 -8.80 3.34 4.09
CA CYS A 191 -8.20 2.73 2.91
C CYS A 191 -6.66 2.67 3.03
N TRP A 192 -6.03 2.10 2.00
CA TRP A 192 -4.62 2.32 1.68
C TRP A 192 -4.52 3.03 0.34
N ASP A 193 -3.58 3.96 0.21
CA ASP A 193 -3.31 4.74 -1.00
C ASP A 193 -1.91 4.46 -1.52
N VAL A 194 -1.69 4.70 -2.81
CA VAL A 194 -0.35 4.70 -3.42
C VAL A 194 0.28 6.07 -3.18
N VAL A 195 1.52 6.12 -2.68
CA VAL A 195 2.21 7.37 -2.35
C VAL A 195 3.61 7.43 -2.92
N MET A 196 4.05 8.64 -3.27
CA MET A 196 5.38 8.89 -3.82
C MET A 196 6.48 8.84 -2.76
N GLU A 197 6.20 9.31 -1.56
CA GLU A 197 7.13 9.31 -0.45
C GLU A 197 6.54 8.49 0.70
N ALA A 198 7.10 7.31 0.90
CA ALA A 198 6.99 6.68 2.20
C ALA A 198 7.75 7.55 3.19
N SER A 199 7.09 8.12 4.20
CA SER A 199 7.70 9.06 5.16
C SER A 199 8.71 8.40 6.11
N THR A 200 9.15 7.20 5.81
CA THR A 200 10.18 6.49 6.56
C THR A 200 11.54 6.80 5.93
N PRO A 201 12.43 7.52 6.62
CA PRO A 201 13.83 7.62 6.23
C PRO A 201 14.41 6.19 6.16
N GLY A 202 14.66 5.67 4.95
CA GLY A 202 15.14 4.31 4.71
C GLY A 202 14.14 3.35 4.06
N ALA A 203 12.84 3.65 3.98
CA ALA A 203 11.88 2.92 3.15
C ALA A 203 11.97 3.32 1.68
N MET A 204 12.56 4.47 1.40
CA MET A 204 13.02 4.81 0.08
C MET A 204 14.40 4.18 -0.14
N ILE A 205 14.48 3.14 -0.96
CA ILE A 205 15.64 2.75 -1.76
C ILE A 205 16.67 1.81 -1.14
N LYS A 206 16.70 1.61 0.12
CA LYS A 206 17.49 0.46 0.60
C LYS A 206 16.52 -0.43 1.38
N LEU A 207 15.84 -1.31 0.65
CA LEU A 207 15.48 -2.61 1.22
C LEU A 207 16.81 -3.19 1.70
N ASN A 208 17.17 -2.84 2.92
CA ASN A 208 18.32 -3.44 3.53
C ASN A 208 17.98 -4.93 3.63
N ARG A 209 18.88 -5.78 3.19
CA ARG A 209 18.68 -7.24 3.25
C ARG A 209 18.23 -7.69 4.64
N ALA A 210 18.60 -6.95 5.69
CA ALA A 210 18.16 -7.13 7.05
C ALA A 210 16.64 -6.85 7.26
N ASP A 211 16.05 -5.94 6.52
CA ASP A 211 14.61 -5.63 6.64
C ASP A 211 13.75 -6.65 5.90
N LEU A 212 14.34 -7.34 4.91
CA LEU A 212 13.71 -8.47 4.22
C LEU A 212 13.95 -9.82 4.90
N GLN A 213 14.94 -9.92 5.78
CA GLN A 213 15.33 -11.15 6.45
C GLN A 213 14.16 -11.83 7.20
N PRO A 214 13.31 -11.12 7.96
CA PRO A 214 12.12 -11.71 8.59
C PRO A 214 11.09 -12.22 7.59
N PHE A 215 11.06 -11.64 6.39
CA PHE A 215 10.21 -12.07 5.28
C PHE A 215 10.72 -13.37 4.65
N ILE A 216 12.04 -13.49 4.52
CA ILE A 216 12.71 -14.63 3.90
C ILE A 216 12.69 -15.82 4.87
N GLU A 217 13.00 -15.58 6.14
CA GLU A 217 13.08 -16.62 7.18
C GLU A 217 11.73 -17.21 7.56
N SER A 218 10.64 -16.42 7.52
CA SER A 218 9.29 -16.91 7.80
C SER A 218 8.77 -17.90 6.75
N LYS A 219 9.45 -18.04 5.61
CA LYS A 219 8.95 -18.76 4.42
C LYS A 219 9.86 -19.84 3.86
N THR A 220 10.81 -20.34 4.58
CA THR A 220 11.51 -21.59 4.19
C THR A 220 10.55 -22.81 4.13
N HIS A 221 9.27 -22.63 4.46
CA HIS A 221 8.27 -23.69 4.50
C HIS A 221 7.04 -23.56 3.59
N GLU A 222 6.86 -22.44 2.87
CA GLU A 222 5.74 -22.31 1.92
C GLU A 222 6.13 -21.52 0.67
N ASN A 223 6.06 -22.19 -0.50
CA ASN A 223 6.23 -21.60 -1.83
C ASN A 223 5.01 -20.71 -2.17
N THR A 224 5.01 -19.45 -1.79
CA THR A 224 3.99 -18.51 -2.21
C THR A 224 4.51 -17.55 -3.29
N PRO A 225 3.62 -17.06 -4.19
CA PRO A 225 3.99 -16.10 -5.23
C PRO A 225 4.72 -14.85 -4.72
N ILE A 226 4.37 -14.38 -3.51
CA ILE A 226 4.99 -13.21 -2.86
C ILE A 226 6.47 -13.46 -2.53
N ASN A 227 6.82 -14.66 -2.06
CA ASN A 227 8.22 -14.98 -1.76
C ASN A 227 9.09 -14.99 -3.00
N GLU A 228 8.56 -15.52 -4.08
CA GLU A 228 9.26 -15.51 -5.35
C GLU A 228 9.52 -14.07 -5.82
N LYS A 229 8.52 -13.18 -5.66
CA LYS A 229 8.64 -11.76 -5.98
C LYS A 229 9.65 -11.06 -5.07
N ILE A 230 9.67 -11.35 -3.76
CA ILE A 230 10.65 -10.80 -2.81
C ILE A 230 12.06 -11.28 -3.14
N SER A 231 12.25 -12.57 -3.41
CA SER A 231 13.54 -13.12 -3.83
C SER A 231 14.07 -12.50 -5.14
N ARG A 232 13.17 -12.13 -6.04
CA ARG A 232 13.52 -11.40 -7.27
C ARG A 232 13.94 -9.96 -6.99
N LEU A 233 13.29 -9.26 -6.04
CA LEU A 233 13.71 -7.92 -5.61
C LEU A 233 15.14 -7.91 -5.06
N GLU A 234 15.52 -8.90 -4.28
CA GLU A 234 16.90 -9.01 -3.77
C GLU A 234 17.93 -9.04 -4.89
N LYS A 235 17.63 -9.71 -6.00
CA LYS A 235 18.52 -9.77 -7.17
C LYS A 235 18.59 -8.45 -7.97
N ILE A 236 17.66 -7.51 -7.71
CA ILE A 236 17.67 -6.19 -8.38
C ILE A 236 18.54 -5.20 -7.63
N LEU A 237 18.62 -5.36 -6.32
CA LEU A 237 19.26 -4.43 -5.40
C LEU A 237 20.75 -4.77 -5.16
N LEU A 238 21.21 -5.89 -5.72
CA LEU A 238 22.61 -6.30 -5.82
C LEU A 238 23.19 -5.98 -7.19
#